data_b29c4e3edd24c45726c37b07f48ed613
#
_entry.id   b29c4e3edd24c45726c37b07f48ed613
#
_cell.length_a   1.000
_cell.length_b   1.000
_cell.length_c   1.000
_cell.angle_alpha   90.00
_cell.angle_beta   90.00
_cell.angle_gamma   90.00
#
_symmetry.space_group_name_H-M   'P 1'
#
loop_
_entity.id
_entity.type
_entity.pdbx_description
1 polymer ?
#
loop_
_entity_poly.entity_id
_entity_poly.type
_entity_poly.pdbx_seq_one_letter_code
_entity_poly.pdbx_strand_id
1 'polypeptide(L)'
;GLGDVYKRQVYTYSLLHGFKGISKLANICIYMFFGLIAFVLLFGGETRYIIETGFSSLGRMIQNFVDLSTFTDPLRTSNFPQNWTIYYWAYWMVWCVAAPFFIGSISRGRTVRQTILGGYIFGVGSTLTSFIVLGNYSMGMQVTGKADFIAQYLESGDLYGMIVSIIKTMPGAPVIMVVVLLTMIAFYATSFDSIALTASCYSYHTLRDGEQPNKVIQLMWCILLILLPIALLFAESSMNNLQSVSIVAAFPIGVVIVMIAVSFMKDAKKYMQNMEEKGQQEVDNVDNEK
;
A
#
# COMPACT_ATOMS: atom_id res chain seq x y z
N GLY A 1 7.63 -13.82 19.87
CA GLY A 1 7.02 -15.13 19.99
C GLY A 1 5.52 -15.22 19.77
N LEU A 2 4.68 -14.50 20.51
CA LEU A 2 3.21 -14.57 20.34
C LEU A 2 2.75 -14.00 18.98
N GLY A 3 3.36 -12.94 18.49
CA GLY A 3 3.02 -12.34 17.19
C GLY A 3 3.21 -13.29 16.00
N ASP A 4 4.17 -14.20 16.07
CA ASP A 4 4.45 -15.14 14.96
C ASP A 4 3.47 -16.32 14.93
N VAL A 5 2.95 -16.73 16.08
CA VAL A 5 1.90 -17.76 16.16
C VAL A 5 0.58 -17.25 15.61
N TYR A 6 0.19 -16.02 15.94
CA TYR A 6 -1.01 -15.39 15.39
C TYR A 6 -0.88 -15.11 13.88
N LYS A 7 0.29 -14.69 13.40
CA LYS A 7 0.57 -14.57 11.97
C LYS A 7 0.32 -15.90 11.23
N ARG A 8 0.83 -17.01 11.75
CA ARG A 8 0.62 -18.35 11.16
C ARG A 8 -0.85 -18.74 11.10
N GLN A 9 -1.63 -18.45 12.14
CA GLN A 9 -3.07 -18.79 12.16
C GLN A 9 -3.88 -17.97 11.15
N VAL A 10 -3.60 -16.67 11.02
CA VAL A 10 -4.26 -15.80 10.04
C VAL A 10 -3.89 -16.23 8.62
N TYR A 11 -2.63 -16.56 8.35
CA TYR A 11 -2.19 -17.10 7.06
C TYR A 11 -2.87 -18.43 6.73
N THR A 12 -2.95 -19.35 7.69
CA THR A 12 -3.60 -20.63 7.48
C THR A 12 -5.09 -20.45 7.17
N TYR A 13 -5.76 -19.51 7.81
CA TYR A 13 -7.17 -19.21 7.54
C TYR A 13 -7.37 -18.65 6.14
N SER A 14 -6.55 -17.70 5.73
CA SER A 14 -6.61 -17.08 4.40
C SER A 14 -6.30 -18.08 3.29
N LEU A 15 -5.26 -18.90 3.45
CA LEU A 15 -4.92 -19.99 2.56
C LEU A 15 -6.06 -21.00 2.36
N LEU A 16 -6.81 -21.31 3.42
CA LEU A 16 -7.92 -22.25 3.36
C LEU A 16 -9.15 -21.71 2.63
N HIS A 17 -9.36 -20.39 2.66
CA HIS A 17 -10.57 -19.73 2.13
C HIS A 17 -10.35 -19.00 0.79
N GLY A 18 -9.11 -18.91 0.29
CA GLY A 18 -8.76 -18.27 -0.99
C GLY A 18 -9.22 -16.81 -1.08
N PHE A 19 -9.62 -16.35 -2.27
CA PHE A 19 -10.04 -14.95 -2.50
C PHE A 19 -11.15 -14.45 -1.56
N LYS A 20 -12.07 -15.32 -1.13
CA LYS A 20 -13.15 -14.95 -0.19
C LYS A 20 -12.60 -14.66 1.20
N GLY A 21 -11.59 -15.39 1.63
CA GLY A 21 -10.93 -15.18 2.92
C GLY A 21 -10.15 -13.85 2.94
N ILE A 22 -9.40 -13.57 1.88
CA ILE A 22 -8.65 -12.31 1.69
C ILE A 22 -9.61 -11.11 1.71
N SER A 23 -10.71 -11.19 0.98
CA SER A 23 -11.71 -10.12 0.93
C SER A 23 -12.35 -9.84 2.30
N LYS A 24 -12.67 -10.89 3.08
CA LYS A 24 -13.24 -10.72 4.42
C LYS A 24 -12.23 -10.08 5.39
N LEU A 25 -10.98 -10.52 5.34
CA LEU A 25 -9.91 -9.93 6.16
C LEU A 25 -9.65 -8.47 5.77
N ALA A 26 -9.63 -8.16 4.47
CA ALA A 26 -9.47 -6.80 3.98
C ALA A 26 -10.59 -5.87 4.48
N ASN A 27 -11.84 -6.31 4.47
CA ASN A 27 -12.95 -5.53 5.02
C ASN A 27 -12.78 -5.24 6.52
N ILE A 28 -12.36 -6.23 7.29
CA ILE A 28 -12.07 -6.03 8.73
C ILE A 28 -10.96 -4.99 8.91
N CYS A 29 -9.88 -5.07 8.13
CA CYS A 29 -8.80 -4.08 8.16
C CYS A 29 -9.31 -2.66 7.89
N ILE A 30 -10.15 -2.50 6.86
CA ILE A 30 -10.72 -1.20 6.49
C ILE A 30 -11.54 -0.62 7.65
N TYR A 31 -12.42 -1.41 8.26
CA TYR A 31 -13.23 -0.95 9.40
C TYR A 31 -12.38 -0.60 10.61
N MET A 32 -11.36 -1.40 10.94
CA MET A 32 -10.44 -1.11 12.04
C MET A 32 -9.65 0.17 11.77
N PHE A 33 -9.16 0.35 10.55
CA PHE A 33 -8.39 1.53 10.15
C PHE A 33 -9.23 2.81 10.23
N PHE A 34 -10.39 2.85 9.59
CA PHE A 34 -11.25 4.03 9.65
C PHE A 34 -11.84 4.26 11.05
N GLY A 35 -12.11 3.20 11.80
CA GLY A 35 -12.49 3.29 13.21
C GLY A 35 -11.42 3.96 14.07
N LEU A 36 -10.15 3.59 13.87
CA LEU A 36 -9.02 4.22 14.55
C LEU A 36 -8.86 5.69 14.18
N ILE A 37 -8.95 6.02 12.88
CA ILE A 37 -8.89 7.41 12.39
C ILE A 37 -10.02 8.25 13.00
N ALA A 38 -11.26 7.74 12.96
CA ALA A 38 -12.40 8.42 13.54
C ALA A 38 -12.25 8.60 15.06
N PHE A 39 -11.74 7.60 15.75
CA PHE A 39 -11.46 7.69 17.18
C PHE A 39 -10.44 8.78 17.49
N VAL A 40 -9.31 8.82 16.79
CA VAL A 40 -8.27 9.84 17.01
C VAL A 40 -8.81 11.24 16.70
N LEU A 41 -9.57 11.38 15.61
CA LEU A 41 -10.17 12.67 15.25
C LEU A 41 -11.16 13.19 16.31
N LEU A 42 -12.02 12.32 16.86
CA LEU A 42 -13.10 12.71 17.76
C LEU A 42 -12.66 12.79 19.23
N PHE A 43 -11.78 11.89 19.65
CA PHE A 43 -11.42 11.72 21.05
C PHE A 43 -9.96 12.05 21.39
N GLY A 44 -9.12 12.33 20.38
CA GLY A 44 -7.70 12.68 20.59
C GLY A 44 -7.47 14.03 21.26
N GLY A 45 -8.46 14.92 21.27
CA GLY A 45 -8.37 16.25 21.91
C GLY A 45 -7.73 17.34 21.06
N GLU A 46 -7.26 17.03 19.84
CA GLU A 46 -6.66 17.98 18.89
C GLU A 46 -7.50 18.16 17.61
N THR A 47 -8.79 17.87 17.67
CA THR A 47 -9.71 17.85 16.50
C THR A 47 -9.64 19.15 15.68
N ARG A 48 -9.65 20.30 16.36
CA ARG A 48 -9.58 21.60 15.69
C ARG A 48 -8.27 21.77 14.93
N TYR A 49 -7.15 21.49 15.60
CA TYR A 49 -5.82 21.58 14.99
C TYR A 49 -5.68 20.64 13.78
N ILE A 50 -6.16 19.41 13.91
CA ILE A 50 -6.16 18.40 12.83
C ILE A 50 -6.91 18.91 11.61
N ILE A 51 -8.11 19.45 11.78
CA ILE A 51 -8.96 19.92 10.69
C ILE A 51 -8.33 21.15 10.02
N GLU A 52 -8.02 22.20 10.79
CA GLU A 52 -7.51 23.46 10.26
C GLU A 52 -6.16 23.27 9.55
N THR A 53 -5.23 22.53 10.16
CA THR A 53 -3.92 22.23 9.56
C THR A 53 -4.07 21.28 8.36
N GLY A 54 -4.97 20.32 8.42
CA GLY A 54 -5.25 19.40 7.33
C GLY A 54 -5.70 20.10 6.07
N PHE A 55 -6.70 20.99 6.15
CA PHE A 55 -7.15 21.78 4.99
C PHE A 55 -6.05 22.72 4.46
N SER A 56 -5.32 23.39 5.36
CA SER A 56 -4.22 24.27 4.98
C SER A 56 -3.10 23.48 4.27
N SER A 57 -2.77 22.30 4.78
CA SER A 57 -1.74 21.43 4.19
C SER A 57 -2.14 20.91 2.81
N LEU A 58 -3.40 20.53 2.60
CA LEU A 58 -3.92 20.13 1.30
C LEU A 58 -3.80 21.26 0.28
N GLY A 59 -4.18 22.47 0.64
CA GLY A 59 -4.05 23.63 -0.23
C GLY A 59 -2.61 23.90 -0.64
N ARG A 60 -1.68 23.86 0.33
CA ARG A 60 -0.25 24.05 0.08
C ARG A 60 0.34 22.91 -0.76
N MET A 61 -0.06 21.68 -0.53
CA MET A 61 0.39 20.53 -1.31
C MET A 61 -0.02 20.65 -2.78
N ILE A 62 -1.27 21.05 -3.05
CA ILE A 62 -1.76 21.23 -4.42
C ILE A 62 -1.03 22.38 -5.10
N GLN A 63 -0.89 23.51 -4.41
CA GLN A 63 -0.23 24.72 -4.95
C GLN A 63 1.24 24.48 -5.28
N ASN A 64 1.96 23.73 -4.43
CA ASN A 64 3.40 23.50 -4.56
C ASN A 64 3.73 22.07 -5.00
N PHE A 65 2.79 21.38 -5.64
CA PHE A 65 2.93 19.95 -5.96
C PHE A 65 4.20 19.64 -6.76
N VAL A 66 4.49 20.42 -7.80
CA VAL A 66 5.66 20.19 -8.65
C VAL A 66 6.95 20.41 -7.87
N ASP A 67 7.03 21.52 -7.14
CA ASP A 67 8.21 21.86 -6.33
C ASP A 67 8.49 20.78 -5.26
N LEU A 68 7.49 20.41 -4.49
CA LEU A 68 7.60 19.37 -3.45
C LEU A 68 7.95 17.99 -4.03
N SER A 69 7.45 17.66 -5.22
CA SER A 69 7.70 16.36 -5.86
C SER A 69 9.08 16.26 -6.49
N THR A 70 9.65 17.37 -6.94
CA THR A 70 10.92 17.41 -7.67
C THR A 70 12.09 17.89 -6.82
N PHE A 71 11.83 18.35 -5.60
CA PHE A 71 12.89 18.80 -4.68
C PHE A 71 13.78 17.63 -4.26
N THR A 72 15.08 17.74 -4.53
CA THR A 72 16.06 16.67 -4.27
C THR A 72 17.07 16.98 -3.16
N ASP A 73 16.95 18.14 -2.49
CA ASP A 73 17.90 18.62 -1.47
C ASP A 73 19.36 18.46 -1.92
N PRO A 74 19.81 19.21 -2.94
CA PRO A 74 21.14 19.05 -3.53
C PRO A 74 22.27 19.32 -2.54
N LEU A 75 22.02 20.16 -1.54
CA LEU A 75 23.00 20.48 -0.49
C LEU A 75 23.00 19.48 0.68
N ARG A 76 22.11 18.48 0.64
CA ARG A 76 21.98 17.45 1.68
C ARG A 76 21.77 18.02 3.09
N THR A 77 21.04 19.11 3.20
CA THR A 77 20.79 19.80 4.47
C THR A 77 19.87 19.01 5.40
N SER A 78 18.86 18.35 4.85
CA SER A 78 17.91 17.55 5.62
C SER A 78 18.04 16.04 5.37
N ASN A 79 18.57 15.65 4.22
CA ASN A 79 18.54 14.29 3.67
C ASN A 79 17.11 13.69 3.56
N PHE A 80 16.07 14.49 3.75
CA PHE A 80 14.69 14.04 3.73
C PHE A 80 14.28 13.44 2.36
N PRO A 81 14.56 14.10 1.21
CA PRO A 81 14.22 13.52 -0.08
C PRO A 81 14.90 12.18 -0.34
N GLN A 82 16.16 12.00 0.10
CA GLN A 82 16.90 10.76 -0.09
C GLN A 82 16.29 9.63 0.75
N ASN A 83 15.97 9.91 2.00
CA ASN A 83 15.46 8.91 2.93
C ASN A 83 13.99 8.55 2.68
N TRP A 84 13.20 9.49 2.14
CA TRP A 84 11.76 9.32 2.01
C TRP A 84 11.25 9.43 0.58
N THR A 85 11.46 10.56 -0.12
CA THR A 85 10.88 10.78 -1.44
C THR A 85 11.43 9.80 -2.48
N ILE A 86 12.75 9.70 -2.60
CA ILE A 86 13.42 8.79 -3.54
C ILE A 86 13.17 7.34 -3.16
N TYR A 87 13.21 7.02 -1.85
CA TYR A 87 12.91 5.69 -1.37
C TYR A 87 11.48 5.26 -1.71
N TYR A 88 10.47 6.09 -1.47
CA TYR A 88 9.09 5.75 -1.80
C TYR A 88 8.84 5.62 -3.30
N TRP A 89 9.46 6.42 -4.14
CA TRP A 89 9.42 6.24 -5.59
C TRP A 89 9.97 4.86 -6.00
N ALA A 90 11.13 4.50 -5.48
CA ALA A 90 11.76 3.19 -5.73
C ALA A 90 10.91 2.04 -5.21
N TYR A 91 10.40 2.15 -3.98
CA TYR A 91 9.54 1.16 -3.35
C TYR A 91 8.26 0.88 -4.17
N TRP A 92 7.59 1.92 -4.65
CA TRP A 92 6.40 1.75 -5.47
C TRP A 92 6.71 1.19 -6.87
N MET A 93 7.87 1.47 -7.45
CA MET A 93 8.30 0.81 -8.68
C MET A 93 8.46 -0.70 -8.48
N VAL A 94 9.02 -1.15 -7.36
CA VAL A 94 9.13 -2.58 -7.05
C VAL A 94 7.75 -3.23 -6.90
N TRP A 95 6.79 -2.55 -6.30
CA TRP A 95 5.41 -3.01 -6.19
C TRP A 95 4.69 -3.20 -7.53
N CYS A 96 5.10 -2.49 -8.58
CA CYS A 96 4.55 -2.65 -9.92
C CYS A 96 4.77 -4.03 -10.54
N VAL A 97 5.60 -4.88 -9.97
CA VAL A 97 5.74 -6.29 -10.39
C VAL A 97 4.62 -7.16 -9.82
N ALA A 98 4.24 -6.93 -8.58
CA ALA A 98 3.25 -7.76 -7.87
C ALA A 98 1.81 -7.26 -8.03
N ALA A 99 1.59 -5.94 -8.04
CA ALA A 99 0.27 -5.34 -8.03
C ALA A 99 -0.58 -5.58 -9.31
N PRO A 100 -0.05 -5.53 -10.55
CA PRO A 100 -0.87 -5.60 -11.76
C PRO A 100 -1.68 -6.88 -11.90
N PHE A 101 -1.08 -8.02 -11.59
CA PHE A 101 -1.78 -9.30 -11.65
C PHE A 101 -2.94 -9.35 -10.65
N PHE A 102 -2.70 -8.91 -9.43
CA PHE A 102 -3.73 -8.87 -8.40
C PHE A 102 -4.86 -7.90 -8.79
N ILE A 103 -4.51 -6.67 -9.22
CA ILE A 103 -5.49 -5.67 -9.66
C ILE A 103 -6.28 -6.17 -10.86
N GLY A 104 -5.63 -6.80 -11.84
CA GLY A 104 -6.29 -7.39 -13.01
C GLY A 104 -7.31 -8.45 -12.62
N SER A 105 -6.96 -9.34 -11.68
CA SER A 105 -7.85 -10.43 -11.25
C SER A 105 -9.10 -9.95 -10.49
N ILE A 106 -8.99 -8.87 -9.71
CA ILE A 106 -10.12 -8.30 -8.94
C ILE A 106 -10.93 -7.26 -9.72
N SER A 107 -10.44 -6.80 -10.88
CA SER A 107 -11.07 -5.74 -11.68
C SER A 107 -12.04 -6.25 -12.74
N ARG A 108 -12.36 -7.52 -12.74
CA ARG A 108 -13.29 -8.13 -13.73
C ARG A 108 -14.64 -7.40 -13.71
N GLY A 109 -15.15 -7.10 -14.91
CA GLY A 109 -16.40 -6.39 -15.11
C GLY A 109 -16.32 -4.87 -14.93
N ARG A 110 -15.13 -4.33 -14.69
CA ARG A 110 -14.88 -2.88 -14.61
C ARG A 110 -14.13 -2.39 -15.85
N THR A 111 -14.38 -1.14 -16.23
CA THR A 111 -13.59 -0.50 -17.29
C THR A 111 -12.21 -0.12 -16.76
N VAL A 112 -11.22 -0.01 -17.64
CA VAL A 112 -9.86 0.46 -17.30
C VAL A 112 -9.91 1.82 -16.60
N ARG A 113 -10.76 2.73 -17.11
CA ARG A 113 -10.96 4.06 -16.50
C ARG A 113 -11.47 3.95 -15.05
N GLN A 114 -12.48 3.10 -14.80
CA GLN A 114 -13.01 2.91 -13.44
C GLN A 114 -11.96 2.32 -12.49
N THR A 115 -11.15 1.39 -12.97
CA THR A 115 -10.08 0.78 -12.17
C THR A 115 -9.00 1.80 -11.81
N ILE A 116 -8.54 2.58 -12.77
CA ILE A 116 -7.51 3.61 -12.54
C ILE A 116 -8.04 4.71 -11.60
N LEU A 117 -9.18 5.31 -11.93
CA LEU A 117 -9.75 6.39 -11.10
C LEU A 117 -10.10 5.91 -9.69
N GLY A 118 -10.66 4.69 -9.57
CA GLY A 118 -10.93 4.09 -8.26
C GLY A 118 -9.66 3.90 -7.43
N GLY A 119 -8.59 3.36 -8.02
CA GLY A 119 -7.30 3.21 -7.37
C GLY A 119 -6.72 4.55 -6.87
N TYR A 120 -6.74 5.58 -7.72
CA TYR A 120 -6.26 6.91 -7.33
C TYR A 120 -7.13 7.56 -6.26
N ILE A 121 -8.45 7.64 -6.45
CA ILE A 121 -9.34 8.34 -5.52
C ILE A 121 -9.32 7.68 -4.14
N PHE A 122 -9.50 6.37 -4.08
CA PHE A 122 -9.54 5.67 -2.79
C PHE A 122 -8.16 5.49 -2.17
N GLY A 123 -7.12 5.22 -2.97
CA GLY A 123 -5.75 5.07 -2.49
C GLY A 123 -5.19 6.39 -1.96
N VAL A 124 -5.21 7.44 -2.77
CA VAL A 124 -4.73 8.77 -2.35
C VAL A 124 -5.61 9.34 -1.24
N GLY A 125 -6.94 9.20 -1.35
CA GLY A 125 -7.88 9.71 -0.34
C GLY A 125 -7.67 9.07 1.03
N SER A 126 -7.51 7.75 1.12
CA SER A 126 -7.24 7.06 2.39
C SER A 126 -5.88 7.44 2.98
N THR A 127 -4.86 7.56 2.13
CA THR A 127 -3.51 7.99 2.55
C THR A 127 -3.54 9.41 3.10
N LEU A 128 -4.11 10.36 2.37
CA LEU A 128 -4.24 11.75 2.83
C LEU A 128 -5.03 11.83 4.14
N THR A 129 -6.13 11.10 4.26
CA THR A 129 -6.93 11.09 5.49
C THR A 129 -6.10 10.59 6.68
N SER A 130 -5.34 9.52 6.51
CA SER A 130 -4.48 9.00 7.59
C SER A 130 -3.37 9.97 7.98
N PHE A 131 -2.68 10.55 7.00
CA PHE A 131 -1.63 11.55 7.28
C PHE A 131 -2.20 12.81 7.93
N ILE A 132 -3.35 13.31 7.47
CA ILE A 132 -4.00 14.48 8.08
C ILE A 132 -4.39 14.19 9.52
N VAL A 133 -5.01 13.06 9.80
CA VAL A 133 -5.51 12.80 11.15
C VAL A 133 -4.39 12.37 12.09
N LEU A 134 -3.65 11.32 11.75
CA LEU A 134 -2.64 10.77 12.65
C LEU A 134 -1.39 11.65 12.73
N GLY A 135 -0.94 12.21 11.61
CA GLY A 135 0.21 13.11 11.57
C GLY A 135 -0.05 14.42 12.30
N ASN A 136 -1.18 15.08 12.02
CA ASN A 136 -1.50 16.34 12.71
C ASN A 136 -1.89 16.12 14.17
N TYR A 137 -2.34 14.94 14.58
CA TYR A 137 -2.53 14.65 16.00
C TYR A 137 -1.22 14.78 16.78
N SER A 138 -0.19 14.04 16.35
CA SER A 138 1.11 14.10 17.04
C SER A 138 1.77 15.48 16.94
N MET A 139 1.65 16.14 15.79
CA MET A 139 2.14 17.51 15.59
C MET A 139 1.38 18.50 16.47
N GLY A 140 0.07 18.38 16.59
CA GLY A 140 -0.75 19.21 17.47
C GLY A 140 -0.33 19.08 18.94
N MET A 141 -0.12 17.85 19.41
CA MET A 141 0.37 17.60 20.78
C MET A 141 1.76 18.24 21.04
N GLN A 142 2.66 18.16 20.04
CA GLN A 142 3.99 18.76 20.11
C GLN A 142 3.91 20.30 20.15
N VAL A 143 3.18 20.92 19.22
CA VAL A 143 3.11 22.38 19.06
C VAL A 143 2.35 23.03 20.21
N THR A 144 1.34 22.37 20.76
CA THR A 144 0.59 22.87 21.93
C THR A 144 1.33 22.63 23.27
N GLY A 145 2.51 22.02 23.23
CA GLY A 145 3.33 21.76 24.42
C GLY A 145 2.76 20.69 25.36
N LYS A 146 1.82 19.88 24.88
CA LYS A 146 1.23 18.78 25.67
C LYS A 146 2.16 17.57 25.78
N ALA A 147 3.04 17.38 24.78
CA ALA A 147 4.06 16.35 24.76
C ALA A 147 5.26 16.83 23.95
N ASP A 148 6.46 16.36 24.30
CA ASP A 148 7.69 16.64 23.56
C ASP A 148 8.28 15.36 22.96
N PHE A 149 7.75 14.98 21.80
CA PHE A 149 8.18 13.80 21.06
C PHE A 149 9.53 13.99 20.38
N ILE A 150 9.85 15.25 20.02
CA ILE A 150 11.12 15.58 19.35
C ILE A 150 12.29 15.38 20.32
N ALA A 151 12.21 15.92 21.54
CA ALA A 151 13.24 15.71 22.55
C ALA A 151 13.41 14.22 22.86
N GLN A 152 12.32 13.50 23.04
CA GLN A 152 12.36 12.05 23.29
C GLN A 152 13.05 11.28 22.16
N TYR A 153 12.80 11.63 20.91
CA TYR A 153 13.46 10.98 19.77
C TYR A 153 14.93 11.32 19.66
N LEU A 154 15.30 12.58 19.92
CA LEU A 154 16.70 13.02 19.88
C LEU A 154 17.55 12.36 20.98
N GLU A 155 16.95 12.09 22.15
CA GLU A 155 17.64 11.42 23.26
C GLU A 155 17.78 9.91 23.03
N SER A 156 16.72 9.24 22.54
CA SER A 156 16.69 7.77 22.47
C SER A 156 17.09 7.22 21.09
N GLY A 157 16.90 7.97 20.02
CA GLY A 157 16.99 7.47 18.64
C GLY A 157 15.94 6.42 18.29
N ASP A 158 15.00 6.13 19.22
CA ASP A 158 14.00 5.08 19.08
C ASP A 158 12.68 5.60 18.50
N LEU A 159 12.53 5.43 17.18
CA LEU A 159 11.30 5.77 16.46
C LEU A 159 10.08 4.98 16.95
N TYR A 160 10.27 3.72 17.28
CA TYR A 160 9.15 2.86 17.72
C TYR A 160 8.68 3.22 19.13
N GLY A 161 9.63 3.52 20.03
CA GLY A 161 9.32 4.04 21.35
C GLY A 161 8.56 5.37 21.29
N MET A 162 8.91 6.26 20.35
CA MET A 162 8.19 7.50 20.11
C MET A 162 6.75 7.25 19.65
N ILE A 163 6.51 6.31 18.73
CA ILE A 163 5.14 5.95 18.29
C ILE A 163 4.31 5.43 19.47
N VAL A 164 4.89 4.57 20.31
CA VAL A 164 4.23 4.08 21.53
C VAL A 164 3.89 5.24 22.47
N SER A 165 4.78 6.22 22.60
CA SER A 165 4.54 7.42 23.42
C SER A 165 3.40 8.28 22.88
N ILE A 166 3.30 8.44 21.55
CA ILE A 166 2.15 9.11 20.93
C ILE A 166 0.83 8.38 21.26
N ILE A 167 0.80 7.05 21.18
CA ILE A 167 -0.40 6.27 21.50
C ILE A 167 -0.75 6.43 22.98
N LYS A 168 0.23 6.50 23.87
CA LYS A 168 0.01 6.68 25.32
C LYS A 168 -0.66 8.00 25.68
N THR A 169 -0.60 9.01 24.83
CA THR A 169 -1.31 10.29 25.07
C THR A 169 -2.80 10.21 24.77
N MET A 170 -3.26 9.16 24.11
CA MET A 170 -4.68 8.99 23.76
C MET A 170 -5.50 8.44 24.92
N PRO A 171 -6.77 8.83 25.05
CA PRO A 171 -7.66 8.25 26.05
C PRO A 171 -7.86 6.75 25.79
N GLY A 172 -7.73 5.91 26.81
CA GLY A 172 -7.82 4.46 26.66
C GLY A 172 -6.62 3.82 25.92
N ALA A 173 -5.43 4.39 26.05
CA ALA A 173 -4.19 3.95 25.40
C ALA A 173 -3.94 2.43 25.39
N PRO A 174 -4.16 1.65 26.46
CA PRO A 174 -3.97 0.20 26.41
C PRO A 174 -4.86 -0.51 25.38
N VAL A 175 -6.12 -0.07 25.28
CA VAL A 175 -7.08 -0.63 24.32
C VAL A 175 -6.67 -0.24 22.89
N ILE A 176 -6.29 1.02 22.70
CA ILE A 176 -5.81 1.52 21.41
C ILE A 176 -4.56 0.78 20.96
N MET A 177 -3.60 0.52 21.83
CA MET A 177 -2.42 -0.27 21.51
C MET A 177 -2.78 -1.66 20.99
N VAL A 178 -3.74 -2.34 21.63
CA VAL A 178 -4.24 -3.64 21.16
C VAL A 178 -4.90 -3.52 19.80
N VAL A 179 -5.76 -2.52 19.60
CA VAL A 179 -6.42 -2.27 18.30
C VAL A 179 -5.39 -1.98 17.21
N VAL A 180 -4.41 -1.12 17.47
CA VAL A 180 -3.32 -0.81 16.52
C VAL A 180 -2.53 -2.07 16.18
N LEU A 181 -2.15 -2.87 17.18
CA LEU A 181 -1.44 -4.13 16.97
C LEU A 181 -2.23 -5.10 16.10
N LEU A 182 -3.53 -5.29 16.38
CA LEU A 182 -4.40 -6.15 15.59
C LEU A 182 -4.57 -5.62 14.17
N THR A 183 -4.71 -4.29 14.01
CA THR A 183 -4.78 -3.64 12.70
C THR A 183 -3.51 -3.86 11.90
N MET A 184 -2.34 -3.66 12.49
CA MET A 184 -1.05 -3.91 11.84
C MET A 184 -0.90 -5.37 11.40
N ILE A 185 -1.26 -6.34 12.25
CA ILE A 185 -1.22 -7.77 11.91
C ILE A 185 -2.15 -8.06 10.73
N ALA A 186 -3.36 -7.53 10.75
CA ALA A 186 -4.35 -7.77 9.71
C ALA A 186 -3.94 -7.16 8.36
N PHE A 187 -3.43 -5.92 8.35
CA PHE A 187 -2.91 -5.29 7.12
C PHE A 187 -1.72 -6.04 6.54
N TYR A 188 -0.80 -6.47 7.42
CA TYR A 188 0.36 -7.23 7.00
C TYR A 188 -0.04 -8.57 6.38
N ALA A 189 -0.99 -9.27 7.01
CA ALA A 189 -1.51 -10.53 6.51
C ALA A 189 -2.15 -10.39 5.12
N THR A 190 -3.00 -9.37 4.89
CA THR A 190 -3.62 -9.14 3.57
C THR A 190 -2.60 -8.85 2.49
N SER A 191 -1.57 -8.07 2.79
CA SER A 191 -0.51 -7.74 1.83
C SER A 191 0.30 -8.98 1.43
N PHE A 192 0.72 -9.78 2.41
CA PHE A 192 1.49 -11.01 2.16
C PHE A 192 0.68 -12.06 1.40
N ASP A 193 -0.59 -12.23 1.75
CA ASP A 193 -1.47 -13.15 1.03
C ASP A 193 -1.61 -12.77 -0.44
N SER A 194 -1.74 -11.49 -0.73
CA SER A 194 -1.84 -10.97 -2.10
C SER A 194 -0.55 -11.20 -2.89
N ILE A 195 0.61 -10.96 -2.27
CA ILE A 195 1.92 -11.20 -2.88
C ILE A 195 2.14 -12.70 -3.10
N ALA A 196 1.87 -13.53 -2.11
CA ALA A 196 2.05 -14.99 -2.20
C ALA A 196 1.14 -15.59 -3.28
N LEU A 197 -0.10 -15.12 -3.38
CA LEU A 197 -1.02 -15.52 -4.44
C LEU A 197 -0.49 -15.12 -5.81
N THR A 198 -0.04 -13.89 -5.98
CA THR A 198 0.53 -13.38 -7.24
C THR A 198 1.77 -14.17 -7.66
N ALA A 199 2.71 -14.39 -6.74
CA ALA A 199 3.92 -15.18 -6.98
C ALA A 199 3.58 -16.63 -7.36
N SER A 200 2.55 -17.20 -6.72
CA SER A 200 2.04 -18.54 -7.06
C SER A 200 1.50 -18.60 -8.48
N CYS A 201 0.76 -17.58 -8.90
CA CYS A 201 0.22 -17.52 -10.26
C CYS A 201 1.33 -17.39 -11.30
N TYR A 202 2.40 -16.65 -11.03
CA TYR A 202 3.57 -16.55 -11.91
C TYR A 202 4.39 -17.85 -12.02
N SER A 203 4.17 -18.79 -11.12
CA SER A 203 4.83 -20.11 -11.19
C SER A 203 4.23 -21.04 -12.26
N TYR A 204 3.13 -20.65 -12.90
CA TYR A 204 2.50 -21.41 -13.97
C TYR A 204 2.76 -20.77 -15.33
N HIS A 205 3.00 -21.61 -16.34
CA HIS A 205 3.14 -21.13 -17.72
C HIS A 205 1.79 -20.65 -18.29
N THR A 206 0.71 -21.35 -17.97
CA THR A 206 -0.67 -20.99 -18.36
C THR A 206 -1.61 -21.30 -17.22
N LEU A 207 -2.32 -20.29 -16.72
CA LEU A 207 -3.41 -20.45 -15.77
C LEU A 207 -4.71 -20.05 -16.46
N ARG A 208 -5.74 -20.90 -16.39
CA ARG A 208 -7.05 -20.55 -16.96
C ARG A 208 -7.69 -19.43 -16.17
N ASP A 209 -8.47 -18.64 -16.87
CA ASP A 209 -9.21 -17.53 -16.26
C ASP A 209 -10.11 -18.01 -15.11
N GLY A 210 -9.83 -17.53 -13.88
CA GLY A 210 -10.58 -17.91 -12.68
C GLY A 210 -10.06 -19.13 -11.94
N GLU A 211 -9.03 -19.81 -12.47
CA GLU A 211 -8.39 -20.93 -11.80
C GLU A 211 -7.47 -20.43 -10.69
N GLN A 212 -7.51 -21.09 -9.53
CA GLN A 212 -6.64 -20.77 -8.42
C GLN A 212 -5.37 -21.62 -8.47
N PRO A 213 -4.19 -21.06 -8.12
CA PRO A 213 -2.97 -21.83 -8.04
C PRO A 213 -3.07 -22.93 -6.98
N ASN A 214 -2.27 -23.97 -7.14
CA ASN A 214 -2.21 -25.06 -6.18
C ASN A 214 -1.79 -24.53 -4.80
N LYS A 215 -2.51 -24.94 -3.76
CA LYS A 215 -2.26 -24.53 -2.37
C LYS A 215 -0.84 -24.85 -1.87
N VAL A 216 -0.22 -25.91 -2.40
CA VAL A 216 1.16 -26.27 -2.05
C VAL A 216 2.15 -25.25 -2.58
N ILE A 217 1.97 -24.77 -3.82
CA ILE A 217 2.83 -23.72 -4.42
C ILE A 217 2.60 -22.41 -3.70
N GLN A 218 1.36 -22.08 -3.35
CA GLN A 218 1.06 -20.88 -2.55
C GLN A 218 1.72 -20.95 -1.16
N LEU A 219 1.67 -22.10 -0.49
CA LEU A 219 2.35 -22.31 0.79
C LEU A 219 3.87 -22.19 0.66
N MET A 220 4.46 -22.73 -0.39
CA MET A 220 5.88 -22.61 -0.68
C MET A 220 6.29 -21.12 -0.79
N TRP A 221 5.53 -20.33 -1.54
CA TRP A 221 5.80 -18.89 -1.66
C TRP A 221 5.60 -18.15 -0.34
N CYS A 222 4.59 -18.49 0.47
CA CYS A 222 4.44 -17.95 1.82
C CYS A 222 5.68 -18.22 2.69
N ILE A 223 6.21 -19.43 2.65
CA ILE A 223 7.41 -19.79 3.40
C ILE A 223 8.64 -19.00 2.91
N LEU A 224 8.85 -18.92 1.60
CA LEU A 224 9.96 -18.16 1.03
C LEU A 224 9.89 -16.67 1.38
N LEU A 225 8.71 -16.07 1.32
CA LEU A 225 8.50 -14.67 1.66
C LEU A 225 8.74 -14.38 3.16
N ILE A 226 8.51 -15.35 4.04
CA ILE A 226 8.77 -15.21 5.48
C ILE A 226 10.25 -15.45 5.81
N LEU A 227 10.90 -16.35 5.10
CA LEU A 227 12.31 -16.67 5.35
C LEU A 227 13.23 -15.47 5.11
N LEU A 228 12.95 -14.66 4.10
CA LEU A 228 13.77 -13.49 3.78
C LEU A 228 13.82 -12.45 4.92
N PRO A 229 12.70 -11.94 5.46
CA PRO A 229 12.74 -11.05 6.62
C PRO A 229 13.38 -11.67 7.86
N ILE A 230 13.15 -12.98 8.09
CA ILE A 230 13.76 -13.70 9.21
C ILE A 230 15.28 -13.75 9.05
N ALA A 231 15.78 -14.11 7.86
CA ALA A 231 17.22 -14.13 7.58
C ALA A 231 17.88 -12.76 7.79
N LEU A 232 17.20 -11.68 7.39
CA LEU A 232 17.67 -10.32 7.58
C LEU A 232 17.70 -9.88 9.05
N LEU A 233 16.75 -10.35 9.86
CA LEU A 233 16.77 -10.14 11.32
C LEU A 233 17.99 -10.82 11.98
N PHE A 234 18.32 -12.05 11.57
CA PHE A 234 19.48 -12.77 12.09
C PHE A 234 20.83 -12.20 11.59
N ALA A 235 20.81 -11.52 10.44
CA ALA A 235 22.01 -10.87 9.90
C ALA A 235 22.28 -9.49 10.53
N GLU A 236 21.54 -9.09 11.57
CA GLU A 236 21.62 -7.76 12.20
C GLU A 236 21.54 -6.60 11.19
N SER A 237 20.90 -6.86 10.06
CA SER A 237 20.77 -5.88 8.98
C SER A 237 19.80 -4.78 9.38
N SER A 238 20.27 -3.55 9.29
CA SER A 238 19.43 -2.38 9.56
C SER A 238 18.34 -2.24 8.48
N MET A 239 17.24 -1.52 8.84
CA MET A 239 16.19 -1.13 7.89
C MET A 239 16.77 -0.39 6.66
N ASN A 240 17.87 0.32 6.82
CA ASN A 240 18.55 1.04 5.74
C ASN A 240 19.08 0.08 4.64
N ASN A 241 19.49 -1.13 4.99
CA ASN A 241 19.95 -2.12 4.01
C ASN A 241 18.78 -2.62 3.14
N LEU A 242 17.60 -2.83 3.73
CA LEU A 242 16.39 -3.20 2.98
C LEU A 242 15.93 -2.07 2.03
N GLN A 243 16.02 -0.84 2.49
CA GLN A 243 15.71 0.34 1.67
C GLN A 243 16.67 0.44 0.48
N SER A 244 17.97 0.22 0.71
CA SER A 244 18.99 0.26 -0.34
C SER A 244 18.75 -0.82 -1.40
N VAL A 245 18.40 -2.05 -1.01
CA VAL A 245 18.05 -3.13 -1.95
C VAL A 245 16.86 -2.74 -2.83
N SER A 246 15.82 -2.13 -2.25
CA SER A 246 14.65 -1.66 -3.00
C SER A 246 15.02 -0.59 -4.02
N ILE A 247 15.89 0.36 -3.67
CA ILE A 247 16.36 1.41 -4.57
C ILE A 247 17.13 0.83 -5.76
N VAL A 248 18.04 -0.11 -5.51
CA VAL A 248 18.81 -0.78 -6.57
C VAL A 248 17.91 -1.57 -7.50
N ALA A 249 16.94 -2.32 -6.96
CA ALA A 249 16.00 -3.11 -7.74
C ALA A 249 15.03 -2.24 -8.58
N ALA A 250 14.73 -1.03 -8.14
CA ALA A 250 13.79 -0.14 -8.84
C ALA A 250 14.28 0.27 -10.23
N PHE A 251 15.58 0.41 -10.44
CA PHE A 251 16.12 0.83 -11.74
C PHE A 251 15.78 -0.13 -12.89
N PRO A 252 16.12 -1.43 -12.85
CA PRO A 252 15.74 -2.37 -13.90
C PRO A 252 14.22 -2.52 -14.01
N ILE A 253 13.50 -2.47 -12.91
CA ILE A 253 12.04 -2.56 -12.90
C ILE A 253 11.42 -1.33 -13.60
N GLY A 254 11.98 -0.14 -13.42
CA GLY A 254 11.53 1.06 -14.13
C GLY A 254 11.58 0.89 -15.65
N VAL A 255 12.62 0.26 -16.19
CA VAL A 255 12.71 -0.06 -17.62
C VAL A 255 11.60 -1.02 -18.04
N VAL A 256 11.34 -2.07 -17.25
CA VAL A 256 10.27 -3.04 -17.51
C VAL A 256 8.90 -2.37 -17.50
N ILE A 257 8.65 -1.44 -16.57
CA ILE A 257 7.38 -0.68 -16.51
C ILE A 257 7.15 0.11 -17.81
N VAL A 258 8.18 0.77 -18.34
CA VAL A 258 8.08 1.48 -19.62
C VAL A 258 7.76 0.51 -20.75
N MET A 259 8.41 -0.66 -20.80
CA MET A 259 8.13 -1.69 -21.81
C MET A 259 6.67 -2.19 -21.69
N ILE A 260 6.17 -2.42 -20.50
CA ILE A 260 4.77 -2.82 -20.26
C ILE A 260 3.81 -1.73 -20.76
N ALA A 261 4.07 -0.46 -20.46
CA ALA A 261 3.24 0.65 -20.92
C ALA A 261 3.18 0.73 -22.45
N VAL A 262 4.32 0.60 -23.12
CA VAL A 262 4.38 0.58 -24.58
C VAL A 262 3.63 -0.63 -25.17
N SER A 263 3.79 -1.81 -24.58
CA SER A 263 3.07 -3.02 -25.01
C SER A 263 1.56 -2.84 -24.84
N PHE A 264 1.12 -2.35 -23.69
CA PHE A 264 -0.29 -2.08 -23.43
C PHE A 264 -0.91 -1.12 -24.46
N MET A 265 -0.20 -0.04 -24.82
CA MET A 265 -0.70 0.91 -25.83
C MET A 265 -0.87 0.24 -27.21
N LYS A 266 0.02 -0.67 -27.58
CA LYS A 266 -0.11 -1.44 -28.85
C LYS A 266 -1.29 -2.40 -28.79
N ASP A 267 -1.45 -3.12 -27.70
CA ASP A 267 -2.54 -4.09 -27.52
C ASP A 267 -3.90 -3.40 -27.45
N ALA A 268 -3.99 -2.26 -26.76
CA ALA A 268 -5.20 -1.44 -26.69
C ALA A 268 -5.61 -0.93 -28.09
N LYS A 269 -4.65 -0.44 -28.87
CA LYS A 269 -4.91 0.00 -30.25
C LYS A 269 -5.43 -1.14 -31.12
N LYS A 270 -4.79 -2.31 -31.07
CA LYS A 270 -5.22 -3.49 -31.81
C LYS A 270 -6.63 -3.97 -31.39
N TYR A 271 -6.91 -3.94 -30.09
CA TYR A 271 -8.24 -4.29 -29.56
C TYR A 271 -9.32 -3.35 -30.09
N MET A 272 -9.07 -2.02 -30.09
CA MET A 272 -10.01 -1.05 -30.63
C MET A 272 -10.27 -1.25 -32.11
N GLN A 273 -9.23 -1.47 -32.92
CA GLN A 273 -9.38 -1.76 -34.35
C GLN A 273 -10.23 -3.01 -34.59
N ASN A 274 -9.97 -4.09 -33.86
CA ASN A 274 -10.77 -5.31 -33.98
C ASN A 274 -12.25 -5.12 -33.58
N MET A 275 -12.53 -4.22 -32.64
CA MET A 275 -13.91 -3.88 -32.26
C MET A 275 -14.62 -3.05 -33.32
N GLU A 276 -13.91 -2.10 -33.95
CA GLU A 276 -14.44 -1.30 -35.07
C GLU A 276 -14.75 -2.18 -36.29
N GLU A 277 -13.85 -3.10 -36.63
CA GLU A 277 -14.06 -4.06 -37.73
C GLU A 277 -15.28 -4.97 -37.49
N LYS A 278 -15.44 -5.47 -36.25
CA LYS A 278 -16.62 -6.28 -35.90
C LYS A 278 -17.92 -5.48 -35.93
N GLY A 279 -17.90 -4.25 -35.44
CA GLY A 279 -19.05 -3.36 -35.51
C GLY A 279 -19.47 -3.05 -36.96
N GLN A 280 -18.48 -2.88 -37.86
CA GLN A 280 -18.74 -2.67 -39.29
C GLN A 280 -19.33 -3.91 -39.95
N GLN A 281 -18.81 -5.08 -39.66
CA GLN A 281 -19.36 -6.36 -40.17
C GLN A 281 -20.79 -6.63 -39.73
N GLU A 282 -21.13 -6.29 -38.48
CA GLU A 282 -22.52 -6.41 -38.00
C GLU A 282 -23.49 -5.47 -38.73
N VAL A 283 -23.06 -4.22 -39.03
CA VAL A 283 -23.85 -3.26 -39.80
C VAL A 283 -24.05 -3.77 -41.24
N ASP A 284 -22.99 -4.19 -41.92
CA ASP A 284 -23.03 -4.71 -43.31
C ASP A 284 -23.92 -5.95 -43.44
N ASN A 285 -23.93 -6.83 -42.44
CA ASN A 285 -24.81 -8.01 -42.41
C ASN A 285 -26.29 -7.64 -42.27
N VAL A 286 -26.62 -6.63 -41.46
CA VAL A 286 -28.00 -6.15 -41.28
C VAL A 286 -28.53 -5.46 -42.55
N ASP A 287 -27.66 -4.78 -43.29
CA ASP A 287 -28.03 -4.10 -44.54
C ASP A 287 -28.19 -5.11 -45.72
N ASN A 288 -27.46 -6.22 -45.67
CA ASN A 288 -27.62 -7.31 -46.69
C ASN A 288 -28.83 -8.26 -46.46
N GLU A 289 -29.43 -8.23 -45.28
CA GLU A 289 -30.65 -8.97 -44.95
C GLU A 289 -31.96 -8.21 -45.23
N LYS A 290 -31.85 -6.92 -45.63
CA LYS A 290 -33.00 -6.08 -46.07
C LYS A 290 -33.13 -6.05 -47.58
#